data_e92e7a12f276f00c17b61698ffe2a3d7
#
_entry.id   e92e7a12f276f00c17b61698ffe2a3d7
#
_cell.length_a   1.000
_cell.length_b   1.000
_cell.length_c   1.000
_cell.angle_alpha   90.00
_cell.angle_beta   90.00
_cell.angle_gamma   90.00
#
_symmetry.space_group_name_H-M   'P 1'
#
loop_
_entity.id
_entity.type
_entity.pdbx_description
1 polymer ?
#
loop_
_entity_poly.entity_id
_entity_poly.type
_entity_poly.pdbx_seq_one_letter_code
_entity_poly.pdbx_strand_id
1 'polypeptide(L)'
;MRNAGLEEAQAGIQIARRNINNLRYADDTTLMAESEELKSLLLKVKEESEKVGLKLNSQKTKIVASSPITSWQIDGETVEIVADFIYLGSKITADGDCSHEIKRHLLLGRKVMTNLDRILNIRDITLPTKVCLVKAMVFPVVIYGCESWTIRKTECRRIDDFELWCWRRLLRVPWTARRSNQSILKETRPGCSLEGLMLKLKLQYFGHLMQKADAFEKTLMLGKIEGRRRRG
;
A
#
# COMPACT_ATOMS: atom_id res chain seq x y z
N MET A 1 9.91 -6.11 22.79
CA MET A 1 9.18 -4.87 22.42
C MET A 1 7.76 -4.76 23.00
N ARG A 2 7.02 -5.82 23.27
CA ARG A 2 5.71 -5.70 23.98
C ARG A 2 5.82 -5.03 25.35
N ASN A 3 6.98 -5.07 25.99
CA ASN A 3 7.22 -4.54 27.34
C ASN A 3 7.85 -3.13 27.36
N ALA A 4 7.94 -2.44 26.22
CA ALA A 4 8.58 -1.12 26.15
C ALA A 4 7.71 0.02 26.71
N GLY A 5 6.54 -0.28 27.34
CA GLY A 5 5.67 0.74 27.95
C GLY A 5 5.15 1.80 26.98
N LEU A 6 5.22 1.54 25.67
CA LEU A 6 4.81 2.49 24.64
C LEU A 6 3.29 2.70 24.63
N GLU A 7 2.53 1.72 25.12
CA GLU A 7 1.07 1.81 25.20
C GLU A 7 0.60 2.78 26.29
N GLU A 8 1.44 3.04 27.31
CA GLU A 8 1.16 3.98 28.41
C GLU A 8 1.62 5.41 28.08
N ALA A 9 2.37 5.61 26.99
CA ALA A 9 2.81 6.93 26.59
C ALA A 9 1.62 7.75 26.08
N GLN A 10 1.43 8.96 26.61
CA GLN A 10 0.43 9.90 26.13
C GLN A 10 0.73 10.41 24.71
N ALA A 11 1.96 10.22 24.26
CA ALA A 11 2.43 10.57 22.92
C ALA A 11 1.75 9.73 21.84
N GLY A 12 1.38 10.33 20.70
CA GLY A 12 0.81 9.65 19.57
C GLY A 12 -0.36 10.37 18.93
N ILE A 13 -0.99 9.71 17.96
CA ILE A 13 -2.16 10.24 17.24
C ILE A 13 -3.43 9.72 17.94
N GLN A 14 -4.28 10.62 18.43
CA GLN A 14 -5.55 10.25 19.02
C GLN A 14 -6.60 9.94 17.94
N ILE A 15 -7.09 8.70 17.95
CA ILE A 15 -8.18 8.29 17.07
C ILE A 15 -9.24 7.57 17.92
N ALA A 16 -10.45 8.13 17.98
CA ALA A 16 -11.58 7.59 18.76
C ALA A 16 -11.21 7.25 20.21
N ARG A 17 -10.58 8.19 20.91
CA ARG A 17 -10.12 8.06 22.31
C ARG A 17 -9.03 7.00 22.54
N ARG A 18 -8.49 6.44 21.46
CA ARG A 18 -7.33 5.55 21.53
C ARG A 18 -6.11 6.30 21.03
N ASN A 19 -5.02 6.18 21.76
CA ASN A 19 -3.76 6.77 21.37
C ASN A 19 -2.95 5.74 20.58
N ILE A 20 -2.54 6.11 19.36
CA ILE A 20 -1.74 5.26 18.48
C ILE A 20 -0.42 5.95 18.24
N ASN A 21 0.60 5.34 18.75
CA ASN A 21 1.97 5.84 18.67
C ASN A 21 2.91 4.90 17.91
N ASN A 22 2.50 3.67 17.65
CA ASN A 22 3.33 2.70 16.93
C ASN A 22 2.52 1.66 16.15
N LEU A 23 3.11 1.20 15.03
CA LEU A 23 2.71 0.03 14.28
C LEU A 23 3.91 -0.90 14.20
N ARG A 24 3.71 -2.20 14.48
CA ARG A 24 4.80 -3.19 14.53
C ARG A 24 4.46 -4.41 13.71
N TYR A 25 5.46 -4.85 12.94
CA TYR A 25 5.41 -6.10 12.23
C TYR A 25 6.80 -6.71 12.20
N ALA A 26 7.00 -7.82 12.91
CA ALA A 26 8.31 -8.45 13.12
C ALA A 26 9.35 -7.45 13.63
N ASP A 27 10.38 -7.16 12.85
CA ASP A 27 11.45 -6.19 13.09
C ASP A 27 11.12 -4.78 12.58
N ASP A 28 10.14 -4.64 11.71
CA ASP A 28 9.69 -3.34 11.21
C ASP A 28 8.80 -2.63 12.23
N THR A 29 9.18 -1.43 12.63
CA THR A 29 8.41 -0.60 13.55
C THR A 29 8.24 0.80 12.98
N THR A 30 7.00 1.28 12.92
CA THR A 30 6.67 2.67 12.59
C THR A 30 6.19 3.38 13.84
N LEU A 31 6.81 4.50 14.18
CA LEU A 31 6.40 5.38 15.29
C LEU A 31 5.64 6.57 14.72
N MET A 32 4.60 7.01 15.42
CA MET A 32 3.73 8.12 15.01
C MET A 32 3.48 9.03 16.22
N ALA A 33 3.88 10.27 16.11
CA ALA A 33 3.60 11.31 17.11
C ALA A 33 3.93 12.70 16.55
N GLU A 34 3.65 13.74 17.32
CA GLU A 34 4.20 15.07 17.06
C GLU A 34 5.71 15.10 17.28
N SER A 35 6.41 16.09 16.72
CA SER A 35 7.88 16.08 16.58
C SER A 35 8.66 15.82 17.87
N GLU A 36 8.32 16.51 18.96
CA GLU A 36 9.03 16.36 20.24
C GLU A 36 8.70 15.03 20.94
N GLU A 37 7.45 14.63 20.86
CA GLU A 37 7.00 13.34 21.41
C GLU A 37 7.62 12.17 20.65
N LEU A 38 7.80 12.31 19.34
CA LEU A 38 8.42 11.28 18.50
C LEU A 38 9.87 11.00 18.91
N LYS A 39 10.63 12.04 19.29
CA LYS A 39 12.00 11.86 19.85
C LYS A 39 11.99 11.04 21.11
N SER A 40 11.08 11.38 22.04
CA SER A 40 10.98 10.66 23.31
C SER A 40 10.59 9.18 23.12
N LEU A 41 9.67 8.91 22.19
CA LEU A 41 9.26 7.54 21.83
C LEU A 41 10.42 6.75 21.22
N LEU A 42 11.17 7.37 20.34
CA LEU A 42 12.30 6.72 19.67
C LEU A 42 13.41 6.37 20.64
N LEU A 43 13.75 7.28 21.57
CA LEU A 43 14.72 7.02 22.62
C LEU A 43 14.28 5.85 23.52
N LYS A 44 13.01 5.81 23.94
CA LYS A 44 12.47 4.67 24.69
C LYS A 44 12.59 3.35 23.91
N VAL A 45 12.23 3.34 22.63
CA VAL A 45 12.36 2.14 21.79
C VAL A 45 13.80 1.69 21.70
N LYS A 46 14.73 2.63 21.56
CA LYS A 46 16.17 2.37 21.52
C LYS A 46 16.65 1.73 22.82
N GLU A 47 16.40 2.36 23.97
CA GLU A 47 16.81 1.86 25.28
C GLU A 47 16.26 0.45 25.56
N GLU A 48 14.98 0.22 25.28
CA GLU A 48 14.37 -1.10 25.49
C GLU A 48 14.89 -2.16 24.50
N SER A 49 15.24 -1.75 23.28
CA SER A 49 15.86 -2.64 22.30
C SER A 49 17.27 -3.05 22.72
N GLU A 50 18.06 -2.13 23.23
CA GLU A 50 19.42 -2.37 23.70
C GLU A 50 19.46 -3.33 24.91
N LYS A 51 18.47 -3.26 25.82
CA LYS A 51 18.35 -4.19 26.96
C LYS A 51 18.20 -5.66 26.52
N VAL A 52 17.65 -5.89 25.32
CA VAL A 52 17.48 -7.25 24.75
C VAL A 52 18.50 -7.55 23.66
N GLY A 53 19.58 -6.74 23.56
CA GLY A 53 20.67 -6.95 22.61
C GLY A 53 20.35 -6.55 21.15
N LEU A 54 19.25 -5.85 20.89
CA LEU A 54 18.89 -5.34 19.57
C LEU A 54 19.36 -3.89 19.42
N LYS A 55 19.98 -3.58 18.28
CA LYS A 55 20.42 -2.22 17.96
C LYS A 55 19.51 -1.60 16.89
N LEU A 56 19.14 -0.34 17.11
CA LEU A 56 18.44 0.45 16.10
C LEU A 56 19.39 0.69 14.91
N ASN A 57 18.90 0.45 13.69
CA ASN A 57 19.69 0.73 12.49
C ASN A 57 19.37 2.16 12.00
N SER A 58 20.22 3.13 12.35
CA SER A 58 20.06 4.54 12.00
C SER A 58 19.99 4.76 10.48
N GLN A 59 20.77 4.00 9.69
CA GLN A 59 20.80 4.13 8.21
C GLN A 59 19.51 3.65 7.55
N LYS A 60 18.81 2.69 8.16
CA LYS A 60 17.50 2.20 7.65
C LYS A 60 16.33 2.99 8.24
N THR A 61 16.55 3.71 9.33
CA THR A 61 15.52 4.54 9.96
C THR A 61 15.30 5.79 9.12
N LYS A 62 14.04 6.07 8.79
CA LYS A 62 13.63 7.20 7.97
C LYS A 62 12.52 7.96 8.65
N ILE A 63 12.46 9.27 8.40
CA ILE A 63 11.42 10.14 8.94
C ILE A 63 10.58 10.68 7.79
N VAL A 64 9.26 10.57 7.95
CA VAL A 64 8.28 11.24 7.09
C VAL A 64 7.55 12.26 7.92
N ALA A 65 7.52 13.50 7.46
CA ALA A 65 6.84 14.60 8.13
C ALA A 65 5.82 15.25 7.20
N SER A 66 4.67 15.61 7.77
CA SER A 66 3.64 16.38 7.05
C SER A 66 3.96 17.87 6.96
N SER A 67 4.90 18.36 7.78
CA SER A 67 5.42 19.74 7.78
C SER A 67 6.92 19.74 7.52
N PRO A 68 7.49 20.79 6.95
CA PRO A 68 8.92 20.85 6.68
C PRO A 68 9.73 20.81 7.98
N ILE A 69 10.57 19.79 8.12
CA ILE A 69 11.55 19.64 9.21
C ILE A 69 12.93 19.85 8.59
N THR A 70 13.76 20.68 9.24
CA THR A 70 15.08 21.05 8.72
C THR A 70 16.15 20.00 8.96
N SER A 71 16.15 19.35 10.11
CA SER A 71 17.10 18.27 10.42
C SER A 71 16.62 17.42 11.60
N TRP A 72 16.98 16.15 11.60
CA TRP A 72 16.72 15.25 12.72
C TRP A 72 17.97 14.43 13.01
N GLN A 73 18.35 14.35 14.29
CA GLN A 73 19.52 13.61 14.74
C GLN A 73 19.14 12.61 15.83
N ILE A 74 19.73 11.43 15.74
CA ILE A 74 19.67 10.38 16.76
C ILE A 74 21.12 10.07 17.12
N ASP A 75 21.50 10.28 18.38
CA ASP A 75 22.87 10.06 18.89
C ASP A 75 23.97 10.75 18.09
N GLY A 76 23.70 11.94 17.57
CA GLY A 76 24.64 12.67 16.72
C GLY A 76 24.68 12.23 15.25
N GLU A 77 23.97 11.15 14.88
CA GLU A 77 23.78 10.75 13.49
C GLU A 77 22.55 11.42 12.87
N THR A 78 22.71 11.97 11.68
CA THR A 78 21.59 12.58 10.95
C THR A 78 20.72 11.51 10.35
N VAL A 79 19.42 11.55 10.64
CA VAL A 79 18.43 10.64 10.05
C VAL A 79 17.88 11.24 8.77
N GLU A 80 17.74 10.40 7.75
CA GLU A 80 17.21 10.81 6.45
C GLU A 80 15.73 11.18 6.55
N ILE A 81 15.39 12.41 6.12
CA ILE A 81 14.01 12.86 5.98
C ILE A 81 13.58 12.57 4.55
N VAL A 82 12.50 11.80 4.40
CA VAL A 82 12.01 11.37 3.10
C VAL A 82 10.57 11.79 2.88
N ALA A 83 10.20 12.03 1.62
CA ALA A 83 8.82 12.36 1.24
C ALA A 83 7.91 11.12 1.21
N ASP A 84 8.51 9.95 1.07
CA ASP A 84 7.80 8.66 1.01
C ASP A 84 8.68 7.51 1.50
N PHE A 85 8.05 6.42 1.92
CA PHE A 85 8.74 5.20 2.30
C PHE A 85 7.90 3.96 1.97
N ILE A 86 8.56 2.81 1.94
CA ILE A 86 7.86 1.53 1.71
C ILE A 86 7.75 0.81 3.05
N TYR A 87 6.51 0.56 3.48
CA TYR A 87 6.18 -0.22 4.66
C TYR A 87 5.36 -1.45 4.26
N LEU A 88 5.84 -2.64 4.63
CA LEU A 88 5.20 -3.92 4.29
C LEU A 88 4.84 -4.05 2.79
N GLY A 89 5.71 -3.55 1.93
CA GLY A 89 5.49 -3.59 0.47
C GLY A 89 4.59 -2.50 -0.09
N SER A 90 3.98 -1.64 0.74
CA SER A 90 3.17 -0.51 0.30
C SER A 90 3.93 0.81 0.44
N LYS A 91 3.86 1.64 -0.58
CA LYS A 91 4.46 2.98 -0.58
C LYS A 91 3.53 3.97 0.12
N ILE A 92 4.02 4.55 1.20
CA ILE A 92 3.32 5.57 2.00
C ILE A 92 3.96 6.91 1.71
N THR A 93 3.13 7.92 1.42
CA THR A 93 3.55 9.29 1.14
C THR A 93 3.05 10.22 2.24
N ALA A 94 3.76 11.33 2.47
CA ALA A 94 3.41 12.30 3.51
C ALA A 94 2.03 12.96 3.28
N ASP A 95 1.59 13.07 2.02
CA ASP A 95 0.29 13.62 1.62
C ASP A 95 -0.86 12.60 1.61
N GLY A 96 -0.55 11.31 1.82
CA GLY A 96 -1.54 10.23 1.79
C GLY A 96 -2.10 9.92 0.39
N ASP A 97 -1.49 10.43 -0.70
CA ASP A 97 -1.96 10.18 -2.07
C ASP A 97 -1.51 8.79 -2.57
N CYS A 98 -2.48 7.94 -2.88
CA CYS A 98 -2.25 6.59 -3.39
C CYS A 98 -1.84 6.53 -4.88
N SER A 99 -1.86 7.64 -5.62
CA SER A 99 -1.56 7.66 -7.07
C SER A 99 -0.16 7.14 -7.39
N HIS A 100 0.82 7.45 -6.55
CA HIS A 100 2.20 6.96 -6.70
C HIS A 100 2.29 5.45 -6.46
N GLU A 101 1.57 4.95 -5.47
CA GLU A 101 1.53 3.52 -5.18
C GLU A 101 0.84 2.74 -6.29
N ILE A 102 -0.31 3.21 -6.78
CA ILE A 102 -1.02 2.61 -7.91
C ILE A 102 -0.09 2.53 -9.14
N LYS A 103 0.58 3.63 -9.49
CA LYS A 103 1.54 3.65 -10.62
C LYS A 103 2.66 2.63 -10.41
N ARG A 104 3.21 2.53 -9.20
CA ARG A 104 4.27 1.56 -8.87
C ARG A 104 3.79 0.13 -9.09
N HIS A 105 2.61 -0.23 -8.60
CA HIS A 105 2.03 -1.57 -8.76
C HIS A 105 1.72 -1.89 -10.23
N LEU A 106 1.22 -0.94 -11.02
CA LEU A 106 1.02 -1.11 -12.45
C LEU A 106 2.35 -1.36 -13.18
N LEU A 107 3.43 -0.68 -12.80
CA LEU A 107 4.78 -0.92 -13.35
C LEU A 107 5.31 -2.31 -12.97
N LEU A 108 5.14 -2.74 -11.72
CA LEU A 108 5.49 -4.09 -11.27
C LEU A 108 4.71 -5.14 -12.06
N GLY A 109 3.41 -4.95 -12.23
CA GLY A 109 2.55 -5.82 -13.04
C GLY A 109 3.02 -5.90 -14.50
N ARG A 110 3.43 -4.78 -15.11
CA ARG A 110 4.03 -4.77 -16.47
C ARG A 110 5.31 -5.60 -16.52
N LYS A 111 6.18 -5.49 -15.51
CA LYS A 111 7.41 -6.28 -15.42
C LYS A 111 7.11 -7.77 -15.35
N VAL A 112 6.17 -8.18 -14.49
CA VAL A 112 5.74 -9.58 -14.37
C VAL A 112 5.15 -10.07 -15.69
N MET A 113 4.24 -9.29 -16.31
CA MET A 113 3.63 -9.64 -17.60
C MET A 113 4.68 -9.83 -18.70
N THR A 114 5.74 -9.01 -18.72
CA THR A 114 6.83 -9.14 -19.67
C THR A 114 7.66 -10.41 -19.43
N ASN A 115 7.87 -10.77 -18.17
CA ASN A 115 8.58 -12.02 -17.82
C ASN A 115 7.79 -13.26 -18.24
N LEU A 116 6.45 -13.17 -18.28
CA LEU A 116 5.59 -14.26 -18.73
C LEU A 116 5.56 -14.46 -20.24
N ASP A 117 6.08 -13.54 -21.04
CA ASP A 117 6.04 -13.62 -22.52
C ASP A 117 6.53 -14.96 -23.07
N ARG A 118 7.58 -15.52 -22.49
CA ARG A 118 8.12 -16.82 -22.93
C ARG A 118 7.07 -17.92 -22.83
N ILE A 119 6.32 -17.95 -21.71
CA ILE A 119 5.27 -18.95 -21.46
C ILE A 119 4.04 -18.64 -22.31
N LEU A 120 3.61 -17.38 -22.38
CA LEU A 120 2.46 -16.95 -23.17
C LEU A 120 2.66 -17.16 -24.68
N ASN A 121 3.91 -17.28 -25.13
CA ASN A 121 4.27 -17.56 -26.53
C ASN A 121 4.19 -19.03 -26.92
N ILE A 122 4.09 -19.95 -25.97
CA ILE A 122 3.97 -21.38 -26.23
C ILE A 122 2.62 -21.65 -26.93
N ARG A 123 2.69 -22.34 -28.10
CA ARG A 123 1.49 -22.61 -28.93
C ARG A 123 0.55 -23.62 -28.30
N ASP A 124 1.09 -24.61 -27.59
CA ASP A 124 0.33 -25.71 -27.00
C ASP A 124 -0.51 -25.29 -25.78
N ILE A 125 -0.26 -24.10 -25.25
CA ILE A 125 -1.07 -23.55 -24.12
C ILE A 125 -2.31 -22.86 -24.69
N THR A 126 -3.48 -23.32 -24.25
CA THR A 126 -4.77 -22.77 -24.70
C THR A 126 -4.98 -21.32 -24.22
N LEU A 127 -5.78 -20.56 -24.94
CA LEU A 127 -6.09 -19.17 -24.57
C LEU A 127 -6.70 -19.05 -23.16
N PRO A 128 -7.68 -19.87 -22.75
CA PRO A 128 -8.20 -19.83 -21.38
C PRO A 128 -7.12 -20.06 -20.32
N THR A 129 -6.19 -20.98 -20.54
CA THR A 129 -5.09 -21.23 -19.63
C THR A 129 -4.16 -20.02 -19.52
N LYS A 130 -3.85 -19.37 -20.64
CA LYS A 130 -3.07 -18.13 -20.67
C LYS A 130 -3.76 -16.99 -19.90
N VAL A 131 -5.07 -16.84 -20.04
CA VAL A 131 -5.88 -15.88 -19.28
C VAL A 131 -5.80 -16.19 -17.77
N CYS A 132 -5.93 -17.46 -17.37
CA CYS A 132 -5.77 -17.87 -15.99
C CYS A 132 -4.38 -17.56 -15.44
N LEU A 133 -3.31 -17.77 -16.22
CA LEU A 133 -1.95 -17.44 -15.82
C LEU A 133 -1.76 -15.93 -15.57
N VAL A 134 -2.27 -15.09 -16.45
CA VAL A 134 -2.22 -13.63 -16.26
C VAL A 134 -2.94 -13.23 -14.97
N LYS A 135 -4.14 -13.78 -14.75
CA LYS A 135 -4.90 -13.51 -13.52
C LYS A 135 -4.22 -14.01 -12.25
N ALA A 136 -3.56 -15.16 -12.31
CA ALA A 136 -2.91 -15.76 -11.15
C ALA A 136 -1.56 -15.13 -10.82
N MET A 137 -0.83 -14.61 -11.80
CA MET A 137 0.53 -14.13 -11.61
C MET A 137 0.69 -12.62 -11.71
N VAL A 138 -0.07 -11.95 -12.55
CA VAL A 138 0.06 -10.50 -12.77
C VAL A 138 -0.89 -9.72 -11.87
N PHE A 139 -2.15 -10.12 -11.80
CA PHE A 139 -3.16 -9.36 -11.05
C PHE A 139 -2.86 -9.29 -9.55
N PRO A 140 -2.43 -10.36 -8.84
CA PRO A 140 -2.09 -10.27 -7.42
C PRO A 140 -0.99 -9.24 -7.11
N VAL A 141 -0.02 -9.07 -8.01
CA VAL A 141 1.02 -8.06 -7.87
C VAL A 141 0.46 -6.65 -7.98
N VAL A 142 -0.53 -6.47 -8.86
CA VAL A 142 -1.15 -5.15 -9.09
C VAL A 142 -2.12 -4.77 -7.98
N ILE A 143 -2.88 -5.74 -7.46
CA ILE A 143 -3.92 -5.48 -6.44
C ILE A 143 -3.41 -5.56 -5.00
N TYR A 144 -2.16 -5.90 -4.78
CA TYR A 144 -1.61 -6.00 -3.42
C TYR A 144 -1.77 -4.69 -2.65
N GLY A 145 -2.42 -4.75 -1.48
CA GLY A 145 -2.67 -3.59 -0.63
C GLY A 145 -3.76 -2.63 -1.14
N CYS A 146 -4.50 -3.00 -2.20
CA CYS A 146 -5.50 -2.12 -2.82
C CYS A 146 -6.68 -1.79 -1.89
N GLU A 147 -6.86 -2.53 -0.81
CA GLU A 147 -7.93 -2.31 0.17
C GLU A 147 -7.83 -0.92 0.81
N SER A 148 -6.61 -0.44 1.02
CA SER A 148 -6.34 0.88 1.61
C SER A 148 -6.36 2.04 0.59
N TRP A 149 -6.36 1.77 -0.72
CA TRP A 149 -6.22 2.81 -1.73
C TRP A 149 -7.48 3.65 -1.90
N THR A 150 -7.33 4.96 -1.96
CA THR A 150 -8.36 5.88 -2.45
C THR A 150 -8.22 6.02 -3.96
N ILE A 151 -9.04 5.30 -4.73
CA ILE A 151 -8.96 5.24 -6.19
C ILE A 151 -9.82 6.36 -6.78
N ARG A 152 -9.20 7.29 -7.50
CA ARG A 152 -9.88 8.38 -8.24
C ARG A 152 -10.24 7.92 -9.66
N LYS A 153 -11.11 8.63 -10.35
CA LYS A 153 -11.49 8.31 -11.74
C LYS A 153 -10.30 8.23 -12.72
N THR A 154 -9.27 9.02 -12.46
CA THR A 154 -8.03 9.00 -13.26
C THR A 154 -7.24 7.71 -13.06
N GLU A 155 -7.22 7.18 -11.85
CA GLU A 155 -6.59 5.90 -11.52
C GLU A 155 -7.39 4.72 -12.07
N CYS A 156 -8.74 4.76 -12.03
CA CYS A 156 -9.59 3.76 -12.68
C CYS A 156 -9.22 3.61 -14.15
N ARG A 157 -9.12 4.71 -14.90
CA ARG A 157 -8.72 4.67 -16.31
C ARG A 157 -7.34 4.04 -16.53
N ARG A 158 -6.36 4.35 -15.65
CA ARG A 158 -5.02 3.75 -15.75
C ARG A 158 -5.04 2.25 -15.47
N ILE A 159 -5.89 1.81 -14.55
CA ILE A 159 -6.07 0.38 -14.23
C ILE A 159 -6.72 -0.34 -15.43
N ASP A 160 -7.74 0.25 -16.04
CA ASP A 160 -8.39 -0.29 -17.23
C ASP A 160 -7.43 -0.33 -18.43
N ASP A 161 -6.66 0.73 -18.65
CA ASP A 161 -5.65 0.77 -19.72
C ASP A 161 -4.58 -0.30 -19.52
N PHE A 162 -4.18 -0.55 -18.27
CA PHE A 162 -3.23 -1.61 -17.94
C PHE A 162 -3.84 -3.00 -18.20
N GLU A 163 -5.08 -3.24 -17.81
CA GLU A 163 -5.78 -4.50 -18.06
C GLU A 163 -5.87 -4.78 -19.56
N LEU A 164 -6.32 -3.79 -20.34
CA LEU A 164 -6.39 -3.88 -21.79
C LEU A 164 -5.02 -4.12 -22.42
N TRP A 165 -3.98 -3.48 -21.90
CA TRP A 165 -2.60 -3.72 -22.34
C TRP A 165 -2.18 -5.17 -22.11
N CYS A 166 -2.52 -5.77 -20.95
CA CYS A 166 -2.26 -7.19 -20.69
C CYS A 166 -2.94 -8.09 -21.70
N TRP A 167 -4.24 -7.85 -21.98
CA TRP A 167 -4.99 -8.67 -22.93
C TRP A 167 -4.51 -8.51 -24.38
N ARG A 168 -4.19 -7.29 -24.80
CA ARG A 168 -3.60 -7.06 -26.12
C ARG A 168 -2.25 -7.76 -26.28
N ARG A 169 -1.40 -7.69 -25.25
CA ARG A 169 -0.11 -8.37 -25.24
C ARG A 169 -0.27 -9.89 -25.31
N LEU A 170 -1.19 -10.45 -24.55
CA LEU A 170 -1.53 -11.87 -24.57
C LEU A 170 -1.99 -12.34 -25.95
N LEU A 171 -2.85 -11.57 -26.62
CA LEU A 171 -3.34 -11.84 -27.96
C LEU A 171 -2.38 -11.42 -29.08
N ARG A 172 -1.24 -10.80 -28.75
CA ARG A 172 -0.27 -10.23 -29.71
C ARG A 172 -0.87 -9.22 -30.68
N VAL A 173 -1.85 -8.44 -30.21
CA VAL A 173 -2.50 -7.40 -30.98
C VAL A 173 -1.77 -6.09 -30.76
N PRO A 174 -1.04 -5.54 -31.74
CA PRO A 174 -0.35 -4.28 -31.58
C PRO A 174 -1.36 -3.13 -31.43
N TRP A 175 -0.91 -2.04 -30.83
CA TRP A 175 -1.76 -0.84 -30.64
C TRP A 175 -2.25 -0.26 -31.97
N THR A 176 -1.43 -0.42 -33.01
CA THR A 176 -1.75 0.05 -34.38
C THR A 176 -2.84 -0.77 -35.06
N ALA A 177 -3.13 -1.98 -34.56
CA ALA A 177 -4.24 -2.78 -35.07
C ALA A 177 -5.58 -2.13 -34.73
N ARG A 178 -6.44 -1.93 -35.72
CA ARG A 178 -7.77 -1.30 -35.58
C ARG A 178 -8.79 -2.25 -34.92
N ARG A 179 -8.37 -2.98 -33.88
CA ARG A 179 -9.28 -3.84 -33.09
C ARG A 179 -9.84 -3.07 -31.90
N SER A 180 -11.17 -3.10 -31.76
CA SER A 180 -11.84 -2.47 -30.62
C SER A 180 -11.52 -3.16 -29.30
N ASN A 181 -11.54 -2.42 -28.18
CA ASN A 181 -11.36 -2.97 -26.84
C ASN A 181 -12.41 -4.04 -26.50
N GLN A 182 -13.67 -3.84 -26.95
CA GLN A 182 -14.73 -4.82 -26.79
C GLN A 182 -14.43 -6.15 -27.50
N SER A 183 -13.82 -6.12 -28.69
CA SER A 183 -13.40 -7.33 -29.40
C SER A 183 -12.33 -8.09 -28.62
N ILE A 184 -11.36 -7.39 -28.04
CA ILE A 184 -10.31 -7.97 -27.18
C ILE A 184 -10.93 -8.66 -25.95
N LEU A 185 -11.83 -7.97 -25.25
CA LEU A 185 -12.47 -8.49 -24.04
C LEU A 185 -13.40 -9.69 -24.35
N LYS A 186 -14.11 -9.66 -25.48
CA LYS A 186 -14.94 -10.80 -25.93
C LYS A 186 -14.11 -12.05 -26.20
N GLU A 187 -12.92 -11.89 -26.76
CA GLU A 187 -12.02 -13.00 -27.07
C GLU A 187 -11.36 -13.58 -25.82
N THR A 188 -10.84 -12.72 -24.95
CA THR A 188 -10.15 -13.15 -23.72
C THR A 188 -11.12 -13.63 -22.66
N ARG A 189 -12.37 -13.14 -22.66
CA ARG A 189 -13.42 -13.47 -21.68
C ARG A 189 -12.88 -13.45 -20.23
N PRO A 190 -12.34 -12.33 -19.74
CA PRO A 190 -11.71 -12.27 -18.43
C PRO A 190 -12.67 -12.54 -17.27
N GLY A 191 -13.99 -12.49 -17.50
CA GLY A 191 -15.01 -12.62 -16.46
C GLY A 191 -15.16 -11.33 -15.66
N CYS A 192 -14.31 -11.13 -14.65
CA CYS A 192 -14.29 -9.91 -13.85
C CYS A 192 -13.15 -9.01 -14.29
N SER A 193 -13.41 -7.69 -14.39
CA SER A 193 -12.37 -6.69 -14.64
C SER A 193 -11.42 -6.54 -13.45
N LEU A 194 -10.24 -6.00 -13.69
CA LEU A 194 -9.26 -5.73 -12.62
C LEU A 194 -9.81 -4.73 -11.59
N GLU A 195 -10.49 -3.67 -12.05
CA GLU A 195 -11.17 -2.72 -11.17
C GLU A 195 -12.26 -3.41 -10.34
N GLY A 196 -13.09 -4.26 -10.97
CA GLY A 196 -14.12 -5.05 -10.28
C GLY A 196 -13.54 -5.99 -9.23
N LEU A 197 -12.37 -6.59 -9.50
CA LEU A 197 -11.66 -7.42 -8.53
C LEU A 197 -11.16 -6.60 -7.33
N MET A 198 -10.58 -5.42 -7.57
CA MET A 198 -10.17 -4.50 -6.50
C MET A 198 -11.36 -4.08 -5.63
N LEU A 199 -12.49 -3.72 -6.25
CA LEU A 199 -13.70 -3.37 -5.52
C LEU A 199 -14.22 -4.53 -4.67
N LYS A 200 -14.21 -5.75 -5.22
CA LYS A 200 -14.59 -6.95 -4.48
C LYS A 200 -13.72 -7.15 -3.24
N LEU A 201 -12.40 -7.02 -3.37
CA LEU A 201 -11.46 -7.16 -2.23
C LEU A 201 -11.71 -6.09 -1.17
N LYS A 202 -11.92 -4.84 -1.57
CA LYS A 202 -12.29 -3.75 -0.65
C LYS A 202 -13.58 -4.06 0.12
N LEU A 203 -14.60 -4.53 -0.57
CA LEU A 203 -15.89 -4.87 0.06
C LEU A 203 -15.75 -6.07 1.00
N GLN A 204 -14.95 -7.07 0.63
CA GLN A 204 -14.65 -8.21 1.51
C GLN A 204 -13.92 -7.75 2.77
N TYR A 205 -12.87 -6.93 2.62
CA TYR A 205 -12.14 -6.36 3.75
C TYR A 205 -13.06 -5.54 4.65
N PHE A 206 -13.87 -4.66 4.08
CA PHE A 206 -14.86 -3.87 4.81
C PHE A 206 -15.86 -4.77 5.56
N GLY A 207 -16.36 -5.83 4.93
CA GLY A 207 -17.26 -6.79 5.58
C GLY A 207 -16.62 -7.45 6.80
N HIS A 208 -15.38 -7.93 6.67
CA HIS A 208 -14.64 -8.50 7.81
C HIS A 208 -14.40 -7.48 8.91
N LEU A 209 -14.10 -6.24 8.55
CA LEU A 209 -13.87 -5.17 9.50
C LEU A 209 -15.13 -4.82 10.29
N MET A 210 -16.29 -4.79 9.62
CA MET A 210 -17.57 -4.49 10.27
C MET A 210 -18.02 -5.56 11.28
N GLN A 211 -17.58 -6.80 11.12
CA GLN A 211 -17.86 -7.89 12.07
C GLN A 211 -17.06 -7.77 13.38
N LYS A 212 -15.93 -7.06 13.38
CA LYS A 212 -15.12 -6.84 14.58
C LYS A 212 -15.74 -5.74 15.44
N ALA A 213 -16.04 -6.02 16.72
CA ALA A 213 -16.68 -5.07 17.62
C ALA A 213 -15.82 -3.82 17.86
N ASP A 214 -14.50 -4.02 18.14
CA ASP A 214 -13.57 -2.98 18.58
C ASP A 214 -12.43 -2.72 17.58
N ALA A 215 -12.69 -2.87 16.28
CA ALA A 215 -11.67 -2.62 15.28
C ALA A 215 -11.43 -1.10 15.15
N PHE A 216 -10.18 -0.74 15.30
CA PHE A 216 -9.70 0.62 15.16
C PHE A 216 -9.95 1.18 13.76
N GLU A 217 -9.67 0.38 12.75
CA GLU A 217 -9.88 0.70 11.34
C GLU A 217 -11.37 0.95 11.03
N LYS A 218 -12.28 0.24 11.72
CA LYS A 218 -13.72 0.47 11.61
C LYS A 218 -14.09 1.90 12.06
N THR A 219 -13.50 2.37 13.14
CA THR A 219 -13.72 3.72 13.64
C THR A 219 -13.21 4.77 12.66
N LEU A 220 -12.03 4.54 12.06
CA LEU A 220 -11.49 5.40 11.02
C LEU A 220 -12.40 5.46 9.80
N MET A 221 -12.84 4.30 9.30
CA MET A 221 -13.68 4.22 8.10
C MET A 221 -15.06 4.84 8.30
N LEU A 222 -15.64 4.73 9.51
CA LEU A 222 -16.95 5.33 9.84
C LEU A 222 -16.86 6.82 10.14
N GLY A 223 -15.65 7.41 10.13
CA GLY A 223 -15.46 8.85 10.35
C GLY A 223 -15.78 9.31 11.77
N LYS A 224 -15.83 8.41 12.75
CA LYS A 224 -16.02 8.74 14.17
C LYS A 224 -14.72 9.25 14.80
N ILE A 225 -14.08 10.21 14.15
CA ILE A 225 -12.89 10.87 14.66
C ILE A 225 -13.34 12.15 15.36
N GLU A 226 -13.13 12.25 16.66
CA GLU A 226 -13.34 13.48 17.41
C GLU A 226 -12.20 14.44 17.02
N GLY A 227 -12.47 15.36 16.12
CA GLY A 227 -11.58 16.44 15.74
C GLY A 227 -12.35 17.74 15.58
N ARG A 228 -11.77 18.87 15.97
CA ARG A 228 -12.33 20.19 15.72
C ARG A 228 -12.58 20.35 14.21
N ARG A 229 -13.84 20.36 13.79
CA ARG A 229 -14.20 20.86 12.45
C ARG A 229 -13.64 22.28 12.33
N ARG A 230 -12.63 22.47 11.51
CA ARG A 230 -12.29 23.81 11.03
C ARG A 230 -13.53 24.30 10.27
N ARG A 231 -14.20 25.28 10.83
CA ARG A 231 -15.22 26.04 10.09
C ARG A 231 -14.48 26.74 8.96
N GLY A 232 -14.75 26.34 7.70
CA GLY A 232 -14.46 27.12 6.53
C GLY A 232 -15.38 28.33 6.45
#